data_d216ff4d936005a34c60cd90061fb990
#
_entry.id   d216ff4d936005a34c60cd90061fb990
#
_cell.length_a   1.000
_cell.length_b   1.000
_cell.length_c   1.000
_cell.angle_alpha   90.00
_cell.angle_beta   90.00
_cell.angle_gamma   90.00
#
_symmetry.space_group_name_H-M   'P 1'
#
loop_
_entity.id
_entity.type
_entity.pdbx_description
1 polymer ?
#
loop_
_entity_poly.entity_id
_entity_poly.type
_entity_poly.pdbx_seq_one_letter_code
_entity_poly.pdbx_strand_id
1 'polypeptide(L)'
;TKCNYTVEGFITDLKTGEILIDATVEIFDENNKKVTESKSNALGKYSLAIECRENYTIRASKKDYESAEKMLATENADNLSIVNLALDRNVFLVETGTDLAKVFDISLIYFDLDKWNIRPDAAKDLEKIIAVMKQNSDMKVDIRSHTDSRQTHKYNETLSNRRAKATMDFMIKNGIDKSRLTAKGYGETELVNECKDNVPCSE
;
A
#
# COMPACT_ATOMS: atom_id res chain seq x y z
N THR A 1 2.05 41.38 27.35
CA THR A 1 1.08 40.28 27.48
C THR A 1 1.39 39.29 26.36
N LYS A 2 1.83 38.09 26.70
CA LYS A 2 1.98 37.02 25.69
C LYS A 2 0.61 36.74 25.08
N CYS A 3 0.49 36.91 23.79
CA CYS A 3 -0.71 36.54 23.07
C CYS A 3 -0.66 35.01 22.80
N ASN A 4 -1.65 34.28 23.25
CA ASN A 4 -1.77 32.86 23.00
C ASN A 4 -2.87 32.62 21.96
N TYR A 5 -2.53 31.88 20.90
CA TYR A 5 -3.43 31.51 19.84
C TYR A 5 -3.62 30.00 19.82
N THR A 6 -4.86 29.54 19.78
CA THR A 6 -5.16 28.10 19.77
C THR A 6 -5.50 27.64 18.36
N VAL A 7 -4.91 26.55 17.94
CA VAL A 7 -5.23 25.86 16.68
C VAL A 7 -5.82 24.51 17.01
N GLU A 8 -7.02 24.26 16.55
CA GLU A 8 -7.73 22.99 16.74
C GLU A 8 -8.21 22.44 15.41
N GLY A 9 -8.52 21.16 15.36
CA GLY A 9 -9.10 20.55 14.21
C GLY A 9 -9.20 19.04 14.30
N PHE A 10 -9.63 18.44 13.21
CA PHE A 10 -9.73 17.01 13.07
C PHE A 10 -8.77 16.51 11.99
N ILE A 11 -8.24 15.32 12.21
CA ILE A 11 -7.48 14.59 11.20
C ILE A 11 -8.33 13.44 10.71
N THR A 12 -8.51 13.38 9.37
CA THR A 12 -9.35 12.38 8.72
C THR A 12 -8.63 11.72 7.55
N ASP A 13 -9.09 10.53 7.16
CA ASP A 13 -8.72 9.89 5.90
C ASP A 13 -9.39 10.65 4.75
N LEU A 14 -8.62 11.01 3.73
CA LEU A 14 -9.11 11.82 2.60
C LEU A 14 -10.19 11.10 1.78
N LYS A 15 -10.11 9.79 1.66
CA LYS A 15 -11.02 9.00 0.82
C LYS A 15 -12.26 8.52 1.56
N THR A 16 -12.08 8.09 2.82
CA THR A 16 -13.19 7.50 3.60
C THR A 16 -13.87 8.51 4.51
N GLY A 17 -13.21 9.61 4.87
CA GLY A 17 -13.66 10.56 5.87
C GLY A 17 -13.55 10.05 7.31
N GLU A 18 -13.01 8.85 7.53
CA GLU A 18 -12.82 8.30 8.87
C GLU A 18 -11.83 9.11 9.68
N ILE A 19 -12.07 9.21 10.99
CA ILE A 19 -11.16 9.89 11.90
C ILE A 19 -9.85 9.13 12.05
N LEU A 20 -8.73 9.85 12.08
CA LEU A 20 -7.41 9.28 12.27
C LEU A 20 -6.89 9.59 13.68
N ILE A 21 -6.80 8.54 14.50
CA ILE A 21 -6.28 8.57 15.87
C ILE A 21 -4.75 8.51 15.83
N ASP A 22 -4.06 9.14 16.82
CA ASP A 22 -2.60 9.15 16.93
C ASP A 22 -1.84 9.72 15.70
N ALA A 23 -2.51 10.50 14.87
CA ALA A 23 -1.82 11.26 13.83
C ALA A 23 -1.00 12.38 14.48
N THR A 24 0.25 12.52 14.10
CA THR A 24 1.13 13.59 14.58
C THR A 24 0.80 14.89 13.85
N VAL A 25 0.58 15.96 14.60
CA VAL A 25 0.36 17.32 14.08
C VAL A 25 1.47 18.22 14.58
N GLU A 26 2.23 18.80 13.67
CA GLU A 26 3.36 19.67 13.93
C GLU A 26 3.11 21.07 13.38
N ILE A 27 3.59 22.08 14.07
CA ILE A 27 3.56 23.47 13.60
C ILE A 27 5.00 23.96 13.41
N PHE A 28 5.26 24.57 12.26
CA PHE A 28 6.53 25.13 11.86
C PHE A 28 6.38 26.65 11.64
N ASP A 29 7.40 27.41 12.03
CA ASP A 29 7.50 28.83 11.73
C ASP A 29 7.90 29.08 10.26
N GLU A 30 7.98 30.34 9.86
CA GLU A 30 8.38 30.76 8.50
C GLU A 30 9.81 30.34 8.11
N ASN A 31 10.67 29.99 9.08
CA ASN A 31 12.02 29.46 8.85
C ASN A 31 12.03 27.92 8.81
N ASN A 32 10.86 27.28 8.73
CA ASN A 32 10.68 25.83 8.78
C ASN A 32 11.24 25.16 10.06
N LYS A 33 11.28 25.90 11.16
CA LYS A 33 11.66 25.39 12.48
C LYS A 33 10.42 24.92 13.22
N LYS A 34 10.45 23.70 13.76
CA LYS A 34 9.34 23.16 14.55
C LYS A 34 9.14 23.97 15.83
N VAL A 35 7.93 24.48 16.02
CA VAL A 35 7.50 25.27 17.17
C VAL A 35 6.84 24.41 18.22
N THR A 36 5.92 23.54 17.81
CA THR A 36 5.16 22.65 18.71
C THR A 36 4.61 21.43 17.98
N GLU A 37 4.19 20.43 18.75
CA GLU A 37 3.54 19.23 18.22
C GLU A 37 2.47 18.69 19.15
N SER A 38 1.52 17.96 18.61
CA SER A 38 0.49 17.21 19.33
C SER A 38 0.11 15.96 18.55
N LYS A 39 -0.74 15.12 19.15
CA LYS A 39 -1.34 13.99 18.46
C LYS A 39 -2.86 14.09 18.48
N SER A 40 -3.49 13.60 17.43
CA SER A 40 -4.94 13.47 17.41
C SER A 40 -5.40 12.43 18.44
N ASN A 41 -6.45 12.76 19.19
CA ASN A 41 -7.02 11.91 20.23
C ASN A 41 -7.98 10.84 19.66
N ALA A 42 -8.68 10.11 20.54
CA ALA A 42 -9.63 9.07 20.17
C ALA A 42 -10.82 9.57 19.30
N LEU A 43 -11.06 10.86 19.24
CA LEU A 43 -12.07 11.50 18.38
C LEU A 43 -11.43 12.10 17.11
N GLY A 44 -10.15 11.84 16.85
CA GLY A 44 -9.42 12.45 15.75
C GLY A 44 -9.11 13.94 15.93
N LYS A 45 -9.41 14.52 17.11
CA LYS A 45 -9.22 15.94 17.39
C LYS A 45 -7.82 16.20 17.95
N TYR A 46 -7.22 17.31 17.49
CA TYR A 46 -6.00 17.87 18.06
C TYR A 46 -6.22 19.31 18.53
N SER A 47 -5.35 19.80 19.42
CA SER A 47 -5.31 21.18 19.88
C SER A 47 -3.87 21.55 20.18
N LEU A 48 -3.46 22.73 19.72
CA LEU A 48 -2.11 23.27 19.88
C LEU A 48 -2.19 24.77 20.21
N ALA A 49 -1.28 25.25 21.07
CA ALA A 49 -1.13 26.66 21.39
C ALA A 49 0.13 27.21 20.71
N ILE A 50 0.02 28.37 20.08
CA ILE A 50 1.10 29.09 19.40
C ILE A 50 1.08 30.57 19.74
N GLU A 51 2.10 31.31 19.36
CA GLU A 51 2.14 32.76 19.52
C GLU A 51 1.32 33.43 18.39
N CYS A 52 0.80 34.64 18.65
CA CYS A 52 0.03 35.39 17.65
C CYS A 52 0.95 36.21 16.74
N ARG A 53 0.38 36.65 15.60
CA ARG A 53 0.99 37.60 14.65
C ARG A 53 2.17 37.04 13.86
N GLU A 54 2.19 35.75 13.63
CA GLU A 54 3.18 35.08 12.81
C GLU A 54 2.49 34.16 11.78
N ASN A 55 3.22 33.85 10.73
CA ASN A 55 2.78 32.83 9.77
C ASN A 55 3.36 31.46 10.15
N TYR A 56 2.54 30.46 10.09
CA TYR A 56 2.93 29.10 10.41
C TYR A 56 2.54 28.14 9.30
N THR A 57 3.24 27.03 9.24
CA THR A 57 2.81 25.85 8.48
C THR A 57 2.41 24.76 9.45
N ILE A 58 1.19 24.28 9.34
CA ILE A 58 0.72 23.11 10.07
C ILE A 58 0.83 21.89 9.19
N ARG A 59 1.44 20.82 9.70
CA ARG A 59 1.65 19.55 9.02
C ARG A 59 1.06 18.43 9.86
N ALA A 60 0.23 17.58 9.23
CA ALA A 60 -0.22 16.34 9.83
C ALA A 60 0.45 15.16 9.11
N SER A 61 0.85 14.16 9.89
CA SER A 61 1.45 12.93 9.40
C SER A 61 0.96 11.71 10.19
N LYS A 62 0.88 10.58 9.52
CA LYS A 62 0.56 9.29 10.12
C LYS A 62 1.23 8.19 9.33
N LYS A 63 1.61 7.10 10.00
CA LYS A 63 2.13 5.91 9.32
C LYS A 63 1.12 5.45 8.26
N ASP A 64 1.60 5.09 7.08
CA ASP A 64 0.84 4.62 5.93
C ASP A 64 -0.05 5.70 5.25
N TYR A 65 0.22 6.98 5.53
CA TYR A 65 -0.44 8.13 4.91
C TYR A 65 0.59 9.13 4.37
N GLU A 66 0.23 9.84 3.31
CA GLU A 66 0.96 11.04 2.89
C GLU A 66 0.71 12.18 3.87
N SER A 67 1.75 12.97 4.16
CA SER A 67 1.60 14.13 5.01
C SER A 67 0.80 15.22 4.29
N ALA A 68 -0.08 15.89 5.04
CA ALA A 68 -0.81 17.05 4.55
C ALA A 68 -0.33 18.31 5.28
N GLU A 69 -0.22 19.41 4.52
CA GLU A 69 0.21 20.70 5.04
C GLU A 69 -0.80 21.80 4.73
N LYS A 70 -0.87 22.79 5.61
CA LYS A 70 -1.67 24.00 5.40
C LYS A 70 -0.99 25.21 6.02
N MET A 71 -1.02 26.33 5.32
CA MET A 71 -0.57 27.60 5.88
C MET A 71 -1.61 28.17 6.83
N LEU A 72 -1.14 28.76 7.90
CA LEU A 72 -1.93 29.40 8.95
C LEU A 72 -1.38 30.80 9.21
N ALA A 73 -2.21 31.82 9.00
CA ALA A 73 -1.90 33.20 9.38
C ALA A 73 -2.65 33.55 10.67
N THR A 74 -1.95 34.03 11.66
CA THR A 74 -2.52 34.41 12.97
C THR A 74 -2.71 35.94 13.13
N GLU A 75 -2.88 36.64 12.04
CA GLU A 75 -2.94 38.10 12.02
C GLU A 75 -4.20 38.68 12.69
N ASN A 76 -5.30 37.97 12.70
CA ASN A 76 -6.58 38.41 13.23
C ASN A 76 -6.91 37.72 14.55
N ALA A 77 -7.26 38.50 15.51
CA ALA A 77 -7.22 38.28 16.94
C ALA A 77 -8.39 37.44 17.54
N ASP A 78 -8.91 36.45 16.87
CA ASP A 78 -9.96 35.58 17.48
C ASP A 78 -9.42 34.47 18.39
N ASN A 79 -8.11 34.47 18.63
CA ASN A 79 -7.41 33.49 19.50
C ASN A 79 -7.68 32.00 19.22
N LEU A 80 -8.42 31.67 18.17
CA LEU A 80 -8.76 30.30 17.79
C LEU A 80 -8.86 30.16 16.27
N SER A 81 -8.17 29.17 15.71
CA SER A 81 -8.39 28.68 14.34
C SER A 81 -8.79 27.22 14.31
N ILE A 82 -9.74 26.90 13.46
CA ILE A 82 -10.11 25.51 13.19
C ILE A 82 -9.48 25.08 11.86
N VAL A 83 -8.54 24.16 11.92
CA VAL A 83 -7.82 23.63 10.75
C VAL A 83 -8.01 22.12 10.67
N ASN A 84 -8.86 21.66 9.79
CA ASN A 84 -9.01 20.25 9.49
C ASN A 84 -8.02 19.84 8.41
N LEU A 85 -7.37 18.69 8.59
CA LEU A 85 -6.43 18.10 7.65
C LEU A 85 -6.88 16.69 7.29
N ALA A 86 -6.94 16.40 5.99
CA ALA A 86 -7.25 15.08 5.47
C ALA A 86 -5.97 14.49 4.86
N LEU A 87 -5.62 13.28 5.30
CA LEU A 87 -4.43 12.57 4.84
C LEU A 87 -4.82 11.54 3.77
N ASP A 88 -4.09 11.52 2.67
CA ASP A 88 -4.27 10.48 1.67
C ASP A 88 -3.53 9.21 2.10
N ARG A 89 -4.20 8.07 2.01
CA ARG A 89 -3.62 6.79 2.41
C ARG A 89 -2.66 6.30 1.34
N ASN A 90 -1.41 6.09 1.69
CA ASN A 90 -0.36 5.51 0.83
C ASN A 90 -0.54 4.00 0.59
N VAL A 91 -1.54 3.41 1.22
CA VAL A 91 -1.77 1.97 1.20
C VAL A 91 -2.89 1.65 0.22
N PHE A 92 -2.61 0.80 -0.75
CA PHE A 92 -3.64 0.24 -1.60
C PHE A 92 -4.59 -0.63 -0.76
N LEU A 93 -5.84 -0.20 -0.61
CA LEU A 93 -6.88 -1.04 -0.04
C LEU A 93 -7.23 -2.11 -1.07
N VAL A 94 -6.80 -3.33 -0.79
CA VAL A 94 -7.11 -4.49 -1.62
C VAL A 94 -8.13 -5.34 -0.90
N GLU A 95 -9.30 -5.50 -1.50
CA GLU A 95 -10.34 -6.38 -0.96
C GLU A 95 -9.92 -7.86 -1.06
N THR A 96 -10.45 -8.69 -0.16
CA THR A 96 -10.20 -10.13 -0.21
C THR A 96 -10.76 -10.71 -1.52
N GLY A 97 -9.93 -11.48 -2.23
CA GLY A 97 -10.28 -12.05 -3.53
C GLY A 97 -9.90 -11.21 -4.75
N THR A 98 -9.29 -10.04 -4.53
CA THR A 98 -8.80 -9.19 -5.62
C THR A 98 -7.61 -9.85 -6.33
N ASP A 99 -7.66 -9.84 -7.67
CA ASP A 99 -6.55 -10.23 -8.53
C ASP A 99 -5.51 -9.09 -8.59
N LEU A 100 -4.41 -9.26 -7.85
CA LEU A 100 -3.35 -8.26 -7.78
C LEU A 100 -2.66 -8.01 -9.12
N ALA A 101 -2.60 -9.03 -9.99
CA ALA A 101 -2.00 -8.87 -11.31
C ALA A 101 -2.79 -7.85 -12.14
N LYS A 102 -4.12 -7.88 -12.06
CA LYS A 102 -4.99 -6.90 -12.74
C LYS A 102 -4.90 -5.50 -12.13
N VAL A 103 -4.86 -5.42 -10.80
CA VAL A 103 -4.82 -4.11 -10.10
C VAL A 103 -3.52 -3.35 -10.39
N PHE A 104 -2.40 -4.06 -10.47
CA PHE A 104 -1.08 -3.45 -10.67
C PHE A 104 -0.59 -3.50 -12.11
N ASP A 105 -1.46 -3.88 -13.05
CA ASP A 105 -1.11 -4.07 -14.47
C ASP A 105 0.15 -4.93 -14.62
N ILE A 106 0.18 -6.04 -13.88
CA ILE A 106 1.26 -7.01 -13.91
C ILE A 106 0.94 -8.00 -15.01
N SER A 107 1.83 -8.11 -15.96
CA SER A 107 1.77 -9.17 -16.97
C SER A 107 1.82 -10.54 -16.30
N LEU A 108 1.24 -11.56 -16.95
CA LEU A 108 1.38 -12.93 -16.47
C LEU A 108 2.87 -13.25 -16.23
N ILE A 109 3.16 -13.84 -15.08
CA ILE A 109 4.52 -14.27 -14.74
C ILE A 109 4.89 -15.46 -15.63
N TYR A 110 5.67 -15.20 -16.67
CA TYR A 110 6.13 -16.23 -17.59
C TYR A 110 7.40 -16.91 -17.07
N PHE A 111 7.50 -18.20 -17.38
CA PHE A 111 8.67 -19.01 -17.13
C PHE A 111 9.22 -19.54 -18.46
N ASP A 112 10.50 -19.77 -18.52
CA ASP A 112 11.08 -20.49 -19.66
C ASP A 112 10.51 -21.91 -19.77
N LEU A 113 10.58 -22.47 -20.97
CA LEU A 113 10.10 -23.83 -21.23
C LEU A 113 10.75 -24.83 -20.24
N ASP A 114 9.92 -25.63 -19.60
CA ASP A 114 10.31 -26.64 -18.59
C ASP A 114 11.12 -26.09 -17.40
N LYS A 115 11.08 -24.78 -17.16
CA LYS A 115 11.76 -24.15 -16.04
C LYS A 115 10.78 -23.54 -15.04
N TRP A 116 11.28 -23.33 -13.82
CA TRP A 116 10.57 -22.67 -12.70
C TRP A 116 11.39 -21.55 -12.05
N ASN A 117 12.54 -21.20 -12.61
CA ASN A 117 13.34 -20.09 -12.12
C ASN A 117 12.64 -18.76 -12.48
N ILE A 118 12.59 -17.84 -11.52
CA ILE A 118 12.03 -16.50 -11.74
C ILE A 118 12.94 -15.74 -12.71
N ARG A 119 12.37 -15.29 -13.81
CA ARG A 119 13.04 -14.47 -14.83
C ARG A 119 13.26 -13.05 -14.30
N PRO A 120 14.24 -12.28 -14.83
CA PRO A 120 14.49 -10.92 -14.40
C PRO A 120 13.32 -9.95 -14.62
N ASP A 121 12.53 -10.15 -15.68
CA ASP A 121 11.30 -9.40 -15.96
C ASP A 121 10.22 -9.71 -14.92
N ALA A 122 9.96 -11.00 -14.66
CA ALA A 122 9.04 -11.46 -13.64
C ALA A 122 9.44 -10.98 -12.23
N ALA A 123 10.73 -10.91 -11.92
CA ALA A 123 11.22 -10.40 -10.65
C ALA A 123 10.78 -8.95 -10.40
N LYS A 124 10.87 -8.08 -11.40
CA LYS A 124 10.44 -6.68 -11.31
C LYS A 124 8.94 -6.55 -11.00
N ASP A 125 8.12 -7.39 -11.61
CA ASP A 125 6.68 -7.40 -11.36
C ASP A 125 6.35 -7.94 -9.97
N LEU A 126 7.04 -8.97 -9.52
CA LEU A 126 6.90 -9.48 -8.15
C LEU A 126 7.36 -8.46 -7.10
N GLU A 127 8.36 -7.63 -7.39
CA GLU A 127 8.80 -6.56 -6.50
C GLU A 127 7.70 -5.52 -6.24
N LYS A 128 6.81 -5.25 -7.21
CA LYS A 128 5.65 -4.38 -7.02
C LYS A 128 4.70 -4.96 -5.97
N ILE A 129 4.36 -6.24 -6.09
CA ILE A 129 3.50 -6.95 -5.12
C ILE A 129 4.16 -6.98 -3.73
N ILE A 130 5.47 -7.27 -3.67
CA ILE A 130 6.24 -7.29 -2.44
C ILE A 130 6.21 -5.92 -1.75
N ALA A 131 6.37 -4.82 -2.50
CA ALA A 131 6.29 -3.46 -1.96
C ALA A 131 4.91 -3.18 -1.32
N VAL A 132 3.83 -3.56 -2.00
CA VAL A 132 2.47 -3.43 -1.49
C VAL A 132 2.24 -4.30 -0.25
N MET A 133 2.72 -5.53 -0.24
CA MET A 133 2.61 -6.42 0.93
C MET A 133 3.41 -5.90 2.13
N LYS A 134 4.54 -5.23 1.92
CA LYS A 134 5.31 -4.60 3.00
C LYS A 134 4.59 -3.41 3.61
N GLN A 135 3.83 -2.68 2.82
CA GLN A 135 2.99 -1.57 3.29
C GLN A 135 1.72 -2.07 4.00
N ASN A 136 1.23 -3.26 3.64
CA ASN A 136 0.01 -3.86 4.20
C ASN A 136 0.35 -5.13 4.99
N SER A 137 0.63 -4.98 6.29
CA SER A 137 1.10 -6.08 7.16
C SER A 137 0.13 -7.26 7.24
N ASP A 138 -1.17 -7.03 7.10
CA ASP A 138 -2.22 -8.05 7.23
C ASP A 138 -2.59 -8.73 5.91
N MET A 139 -2.07 -8.20 4.78
CA MET A 139 -2.33 -8.76 3.46
C MET A 139 -1.75 -10.16 3.32
N LYS A 140 -2.58 -11.09 2.86
CA LYS A 140 -2.19 -12.46 2.48
C LYS A 140 -2.37 -12.64 0.99
N VAL A 141 -1.47 -13.37 0.36
CA VAL A 141 -1.49 -13.61 -1.09
C VAL A 141 -1.52 -15.10 -1.38
N ASP A 142 -2.43 -15.50 -2.27
CA ASP A 142 -2.51 -16.84 -2.83
C ASP A 142 -1.89 -16.86 -4.23
N ILE A 143 -0.81 -17.63 -4.38
CA ILE A 143 -0.04 -17.74 -5.62
C ILE A 143 -0.55 -18.94 -6.39
N ARG A 144 -1.11 -18.69 -7.56
CA ARG A 144 -1.63 -19.71 -8.46
C ARG A 144 -0.76 -19.81 -9.69
N SER A 145 -0.43 -21.03 -10.10
CA SER A 145 0.34 -21.27 -11.32
C SER A 145 -0.35 -22.32 -12.19
N HIS A 146 -0.35 -22.06 -13.47
CA HIS A 146 -0.99 -22.89 -14.49
C HIS A 146 0.03 -23.29 -15.56
N THR A 147 -0.27 -24.30 -16.34
CA THR A 147 0.45 -24.71 -17.54
C THR A 147 -0.53 -24.79 -18.70
N ASP A 148 0.00 -24.85 -19.91
CA ASP A 148 -0.77 -25.34 -21.06
C ASP A 148 -1.01 -26.87 -20.97
N SER A 149 -1.77 -27.42 -21.91
CA SER A 149 -2.17 -28.82 -21.97
C SER A 149 -1.21 -29.75 -22.75
N ARG A 150 -0.05 -29.21 -23.21
CA ARG A 150 0.84 -29.94 -24.15
C ARG A 150 1.57 -31.16 -23.59
N GLN A 151 1.58 -31.31 -22.24
CA GLN A 151 2.25 -32.43 -21.57
C GLN A 151 1.24 -33.29 -20.78
N THR A 152 1.72 -34.36 -20.14
CA THR A 152 0.82 -35.18 -19.29
C THR A 152 0.31 -34.39 -18.09
N HIS A 153 -0.92 -34.69 -17.67
CA HIS A 153 -1.54 -34.05 -16.50
C HIS A 153 -0.62 -34.06 -15.26
N LYS A 154 -0.01 -35.20 -14.94
CA LYS A 154 0.92 -35.36 -13.82
C LYS A 154 2.17 -34.44 -13.96
N TYR A 155 2.67 -34.31 -15.18
CA TYR A 155 3.82 -33.43 -15.46
C TYR A 155 3.43 -31.96 -15.25
N ASN A 156 2.30 -31.54 -15.82
CA ASN A 156 1.78 -30.18 -15.73
C ASN A 156 1.46 -29.80 -14.29
N GLU A 157 0.87 -30.70 -13.50
CA GLU A 157 0.67 -30.50 -12.06
C GLU A 157 2.00 -30.30 -11.32
N THR A 158 2.99 -31.14 -11.58
CA THR A 158 4.32 -31.03 -10.94
C THR A 158 5.01 -29.72 -11.33
N LEU A 159 4.99 -29.34 -12.61
CA LEU A 159 5.64 -28.11 -13.10
C LEU A 159 4.98 -26.86 -12.52
N SER A 160 3.65 -26.81 -12.53
CA SER A 160 2.91 -25.66 -11.95
C SER A 160 3.16 -25.53 -10.45
N ASN A 161 3.21 -26.62 -9.70
CA ASN A 161 3.53 -26.59 -8.27
C ASN A 161 4.96 -26.07 -8.02
N ARG A 162 5.95 -26.48 -8.84
CA ARG A 162 7.32 -25.95 -8.74
C ARG A 162 7.39 -24.45 -9.02
N ARG A 163 6.64 -23.96 -10.00
CA ARG A 163 6.54 -22.54 -10.36
C ARG A 163 5.90 -21.72 -9.26
N ALA A 164 4.75 -22.15 -8.74
CA ALA A 164 4.09 -21.52 -7.61
C ALA A 164 5.01 -21.44 -6.38
N LYS A 165 5.71 -22.55 -6.08
CA LYS A 165 6.69 -22.59 -4.98
C LYS A 165 7.87 -21.64 -5.21
N ALA A 166 8.43 -21.59 -6.41
CA ALA A 166 9.55 -20.70 -6.73
C ALA A 166 9.17 -19.22 -6.58
N THR A 167 7.94 -18.85 -6.97
CA THR A 167 7.40 -17.51 -6.75
C THR A 167 7.27 -17.20 -5.26
N MET A 168 6.72 -18.12 -4.47
CA MET A 168 6.63 -17.97 -3.01
C MET A 168 8.02 -17.82 -2.37
N ASP A 169 8.97 -18.69 -2.73
CA ASP A 169 10.34 -18.66 -2.21
C ASP A 169 11.04 -17.32 -2.55
N PHE A 170 10.81 -16.78 -3.75
CA PHE A 170 11.29 -15.45 -4.14
C PHE A 170 10.72 -14.35 -3.24
N MET A 171 9.43 -14.36 -2.97
CA MET A 171 8.79 -13.36 -2.10
C MET A 171 9.28 -13.47 -0.65
N ILE A 172 9.47 -14.68 -0.13
CA ILE A 172 10.06 -14.92 1.21
C ILE A 172 11.47 -14.37 1.28
N LYS A 173 12.31 -14.66 0.29
CA LYS A 173 13.69 -14.15 0.19
C LYS A 173 13.75 -12.61 0.20
N ASN A 174 12.72 -11.97 -0.33
CA ASN A 174 12.58 -10.51 -0.36
C ASN A 174 11.83 -9.92 0.84
N GLY A 175 11.64 -10.70 1.91
CA GLY A 175 11.21 -10.21 3.22
C GLY A 175 9.71 -10.31 3.50
N ILE A 176 8.96 -11.11 2.75
CA ILE A 176 7.56 -11.44 3.09
C ILE A 176 7.52 -12.66 4.00
N ASP A 177 6.78 -12.57 5.09
CA ASP A 177 6.59 -13.69 6.00
C ASP A 177 5.84 -14.84 5.31
N LYS A 178 6.34 -16.08 5.48
CA LYS A 178 5.77 -17.29 4.89
C LYS A 178 4.30 -17.50 5.27
N SER A 179 3.90 -17.13 6.48
CA SER A 179 2.53 -17.27 6.97
C SER A 179 1.51 -16.43 6.20
N ARG A 180 1.98 -15.46 5.42
CA ARG A 180 1.19 -14.57 4.59
C ARG A 180 1.05 -15.04 3.15
N LEU A 181 1.66 -16.17 2.79
CA LEU A 181 1.72 -16.70 1.43
C LEU A 181 1.18 -18.13 1.38
N THR A 182 0.35 -18.39 0.38
CA THR A 182 0.01 -19.74 -0.06
C THR A 182 0.43 -19.89 -1.51
N ALA A 183 0.78 -21.12 -1.94
CA ALA A 183 1.22 -21.37 -3.31
C ALA A 183 0.72 -22.74 -3.76
N LYS A 184 0.03 -22.77 -4.90
CA LYS A 184 -0.52 -23.99 -5.48
C LYS A 184 -0.45 -23.96 -6.99
N GLY A 185 -0.03 -25.08 -7.58
CA GLY A 185 -0.12 -25.34 -9.01
C GLY A 185 -1.44 -26.06 -9.36
N TYR A 186 -2.01 -25.67 -10.46
CA TYR A 186 -3.27 -26.20 -10.99
C TYR A 186 -3.08 -26.98 -12.29
N GLY A 187 -1.81 -27.08 -12.78
CA GLY A 187 -1.54 -27.72 -14.05
C GLY A 187 -2.36 -27.11 -15.18
N GLU A 188 -2.97 -27.96 -15.98
CA GLU A 188 -3.84 -27.61 -17.10
C GLU A 188 -5.34 -27.54 -16.74
N THR A 189 -5.71 -27.75 -15.47
CA THR A 189 -7.12 -27.88 -15.05
C THR A 189 -7.88 -26.55 -15.09
N GLU A 190 -7.17 -25.45 -14.98
CA GLU A 190 -7.72 -24.09 -15.09
C GLU A 190 -6.90 -23.32 -16.12
N LEU A 191 -7.26 -23.44 -17.40
CA LEU A 191 -6.60 -22.68 -18.48
C LEU A 191 -6.95 -21.20 -18.34
N VAL A 192 -5.94 -20.36 -18.44
CA VAL A 192 -6.07 -18.88 -18.35
C VAL A 192 -6.55 -18.28 -19.70
N ASN A 193 -6.49 -19.09 -20.78
CA ASN A 193 -6.95 -18.77 -22.13
C ASN A 193 -7.68 -19.97 -22.74
N GLU A 194 -8.28 -19.77 -23.91
CA GLU A 194 -9.02 -20.83 -24.62
C GLU A 194 -8.14 -21.86 -25.33
N CYS A 195 -6.82 -21.86 -25.06
CA CYS A 195 -5.83 -22.72 -25.68
C CYS A 195 -5.92 -24.16 -25.17
N LYS A 196 -6.73 -24.98 -25.83
CA LYS A 196 -6.84 -26.43 -25.62
C LYS A 196 -5.97 -27.19 -26.60
N ASP A 197 -5.70 -28.47 -26.31
CA ASP A 197 -4.99 -29.36 -27.21
C ASP A 197 -5.61 -29.34 -28.61
N ASN A 198 -4.75 -29.24 -29.62
CA ASN A 198 -5.10 -29.17 -31.05
C ASN A 198 -5.91 -27.94 -31.50
N VAL A 199 -6.00 -26.88 -30.69
CA VAL A 199 -6.54 -25.58 -31.10
C VAL A 199 -5.38 -24.64 -31.40
N PRO A 200 -5.30 -24.04 -32.60
CA PRO A 200 -4.30 -23.02 -32.89
C PRO A 200 -4.51 -21.82 -31.96
N CYS A 201 -3.52 -21.54 -31.14
CA CYS A 201 -3.51 -20.33 -30.31
C CYS A 201 -2.57 -19.29 -30.90
N SER A 202 -3.07 -18.07 -31.03
CA SER A 202 -2.20 -16.91 -31.25
C SER A 202 -1.46 -16.61 -29.94
N GLU A 203 -0.14 -16.55 -30.00
CA GLU A 203 0.71 -16.07 -28.91
C GLU A 203 0.44 -14.60 -28.60
#